data_43021e9e97901624c8f8b3f78ca2cdc4
#
_entry.id   43021e9e97901624c8f8b3f78ca2cdc4
#
_cell.length_a   1.000
_cell.length_b   1.000
_cell.length_c   1.000
_cell.angle_alpha   90.00
_cell.angle_beta   90.00
_cell.angle_gamma   90.00
#
_symmetry.space_group_name_H-M   'P 1'
#
loop_
_entity.id
_entity.type
_entity.pdbx_description
1 polymer ?
#
loop_
_entity_poly.entity_id
_entity_poly.type
_entity_poly.pdbx_seq_one_letter_code
_entity_poly.pdbx_strand_id
1 'polypeptide(L)'
;AETLKGKVRTLNYRTIRYPGHAAIMKALLNDLGLRHRRDLIKDIFENALPATMQDVVIVFVTVSGRKNGRLMQETYANKVYSQRIGSTIRSAIQITTASGICAVLDMLADGSLPAKGFVRQEDIALDAFLANRFGRAYVQHEALMRLAS
;
A
#
# COMPACT_ATOMS: atom_id res chain seq x y z
N ALA A 1 0.17 -3.96 -15.22
CA ALA A 1 0.35 -3.16 -16.43
C ALA A 1 -0.29 -3.79 -17.67
N GLU A 2 -0.30 -5.12 -17.80
CA GLU A 2 -0.93 -5.79 -18.97
C GLU A 2 -2.43 -5.54 -19.06
N THR A 3 -3.13 -5.58 -17.93
CA THR A 3 -4.59 -5.34 -17.84
C THR A 3 -5.01 -3.98 -18.37
N LEU A 4 -4.13 -2.98 -18.27
CA LEU A 4 -4.38 -1.61 -18.70
C LEU A 4 -3.71 -1.27 -20.03
N LYS A 5 -3.00 -2.23 -20.65
CA LYS A 5 -2.34 -2.03 -21.94
C LYS A 5 -3.34 -1.62 -23.02
N GLY A 6 -3.08 -0.52 -23.71
CA GLY A 6 -3.96 0.05 -24.72
C GLY A 6 -5.16 0.83 -24.17
N LYS A 7 -5.45 0.76 -22.86
CA LYS A 7 -6.55 1.50 -22.23
C LYS A 7 -6.11 2.82 -21.61
N VAL A 8 -4.83 2.95 -21.24
CA VAL A 8 -4.26 4.16 -20.67
C VAL A 8 -3.01 4.58 -21.44
N ARG A 9 -2.78 5.89 -21.55
CA ARG A 9 -1.56 6.44 -22.17
C ARG A 9 -0.39 6.44 -21.21
N THR A 10 -0.67 6.68 -19.95
CA THR A 10 0.35 6.82 -18.91
C THR A 10 -0.15 6.13 -17.65
N LEU A 11 0.72 5.30 -17.07
CA LEU A 11 0.53 4.69 -15.76
C LEU A 11 1.81 4.88 -14.97
N ASN A 12 1.73 5.56 -13.84
CA ASN A 12 2.85 5.75 -12.93
C ASN A 12 2.48 5.21 -11.55
N TYR A 13 3.37 4.45 -10.97
CA TYR A 13 3.36 4.10 -9.56
C TYR A 13 4.63 4.64 -8.91
N ARG A 14 4.50 5.36 -7.81
CA ARG A 14 5.62 5.97 -7.11
C ARG A 14 5.45 5.85 -5.60
N THR A 15 6.52 5.51 -4.93
CA THR A 15 6.64 5.66 -3.48
C THR A 15 7.38 6.96 -3.21
N ILE A 16 6.77 7.86 -2.45
CA ILE A 16 7.38 9.13 -2.07
C ILE A 16 8.27 8.91 -0.85
N ARG A 17 9.47 9.41 -0.92
CA ARG A 17 10.47 9.40 0.14
C ARG A 17 10.95 10.82 0.41
N TYR A 18 11.69 11.04 1.50
CA TYR A 18 12.28 12.34 1.80
C TYR A 18 13.36 12.73 0.78
N PRO A 19 13.64 14.06 0.61
CA PRO A 19 14.73 14.51 -0.27
C PRO A 19 16.07 13.91 0.14
N GLY A 20 16.85 13.46 -0.84
CA GLY A 20 18.17 12.82 -0.60
C GLY A 20 18.12 11.32 -0.33
N HIS A 21 16.95 10.70 -0.07
CA HIS A 21 16.85 9.27 0.22
C HIS A 21 17.57 8.41 -0.81
N ALA A 22 17.31 8.62 -2.11
CA ALA A 22 17.93 7.82 -3.16
C ALA A 22 19.46 7.98 -3.22
N ALA A 23 19.97 9.18 -2.97
CA ALA A 23 21.42 9.45 -2.94
C ALA A 23 22.09 8.74 -1.76
N ILE A 24 21.49 8.82 -0.58
CA ILE A 24 22.00 8.14 0.63
C ILE A 24 21.99 6.62 0.42
N MET A 25 20.89 6.06 -0.08
CA MET A 25 20.79 4.63 -0.33
C MET A 25 21.79 4.16 -1.39
N LYS A 26 22.02 4.95 -2.45
CA LYS A 26 23.05 4.66 -3.45
C LYS A 26 24.45 4.64 -2.82
N ALA A 27 24.78 5.65 -2.03
CA ALA A 27 26.08 5.72 -1.37
C ALA A 27 26.30 4.52 -0.46
N LEU A 28 25.36 4.16 0.40
CA LEU A 28 25.46 3.04 1.31
C LEU A 28 25.56 1.69 0.56
N LEU A 29 24.62 1.45 -0.36
CA LEU A 29 24.50 0.14 -1.01
C LEU A 29 25.55 -0.09 -2.10
N ASN A 30 25.83 0.94 -2.88
CA ASN A 30 26.70 0.82 -4.05
C ASN A 30 28.13 1.31 -3.77
N ASP A 31 28.27 2.56 -3.36
CA ASP A 31 29.58 3.21 -3.27
C ASP A 31 30.39 2.65 -2.09
N LEU A 32 29.73 2.35 -0.96
CA LEU A 32 30.32 1.66 0.19
C LEU A 32 30.17 0.14 0.14
N GLY A 33 29.52 -0.42 -0.87
CA GLY A 33 29.42 -1.86 -1.10
C GLY A 33 28.59 -2.63 -0.06
N LEU A 34 27.78 -1.95 0.76
CA LEU A 34 27.05 -2.59 1.87
C LEU A 34 25.85 -3.46 1.42
N ARG A 35 25.55 -3.55 0.13
CA ARG A 35 24.46 -4.40 -0.40
C ARG A 35 24.56 -5.87 0.02
N HIS A 36 25.77 -6.34 0.29
CA HIS A 36 26.06 -7.72 0.71
C HIS A 36 26.18 -7.88 2.24
N ARG A 37 26.02 -6.80 2.99
CA ARG A 37 26.12 -6.75 4.45
C ARG A 37 24.79 -6.25 5.05
N ARG A 38 23.74 -7.07 4.88
CA ARG A 38 22.38 -6.71 5.30
C ARG A 38 22.24 -6.53 6.81
N ASP A 39 22.97 -7.31 7.58
CA ASP A 39 23.10 -7.20 9.03
C ASP A 39 23.60 -5.81 9.43
N LEU A 40 24.72 -5.38 8.85
CA LEU A 40 25.32 -4.08 9.14
C LEU A 40 24.41 -2.91 8.73
N ILE A 41 23.77 -2.99 7.55
CA ILE A 41 22.81 -1.95 7.13
C ILE A 41 21.62 -1.87 8.09
N LYS A 42 21.11 -3.01 8.53
CA LYS A 42 20.01 -3.05 9.50
C LYS A 42 20.43 -2.34 10.79
N ASP A 43 21.60 -2.68 11.33
CA ASP A 43 22.11 -2.07 12.56
C ASP A 43 22.30 -0.56 12.40
N ILE A 44 22.84 -0.10 11.26
CA ILE A 44 22.99 1.32 10.96
C ILE A 44 21.62 2.02 10.99
N PHE A 45 20.61 1.46 10.34
CA PHE A 45 19.29 2.09 10.27
C PHE A 45 18.55 2.04 11.61
N GLU A 46 18.63 0.95 12.34
CA GLU A 46 17.99 0.83 13.66
C GLU A 46 18.60 1.80 14.69
N ASN A 47 19.91 2.08 14.58
CA ASN A 47 20.56 3.05 15.46
C ASN A 47 20.39 4.51 15.01
N ALA A 48 20.36 4.75 13.69
CA ALA A 48 20.29 6.12 13.15
C ALA A 48 18.87 6.67 13.04
N LEU A 49 17.85 5.80 12.90
CA LEU A 49 16.47 6.16 12.65
C LEU A 49 15.58 5.64 13.78
N PRO A 50 15.28 6.47 14.79
CA PRO A 50 14.41 6.06 15.89
C PRO A 50 13.03 5.68 15.37
N ALA A 51 12.50 4.55 15.84
CA ALA A 51 11.14 4.13 15.51
C ALA A 51 10.11 5.05 16.20
N THR A 52 9.05 5.37 15.48
CA THR A 52 7.90 6.11 16.02
C THR A 52 6.61 5.36 15.73
N MET A 53 5.65 5.48 16.64
CA MET A 53 4.28 5.03 16.42
C MET A 53 3.36 6.18 15.95
N GLN A 54 3.89 7.39 15.82
CA GLN A 54 3.22 8.52 15.20
C GLN A 54 3.51 8.50 13.71
N ASP A 55 2.99 7.49 13.02
CA ASP A 55 3.17 7.30 11.59
C ASP A 55 1.85 7.29 10.83
N VAL A 56 1.93 7.57 9.54
CA VAL A 56 0.80 7.53 8.62
C VAL A 56 1.25 6.99 7.27
N VAL A 57 0.45 6.09 6.71
CA VAL A 57 0.56 5.68 5.30
C VAL A 57 -0.51 6.42 4.50
N ILE A 58 -0.11 7.13 3.47
CA ILE A 58 -1.00 7.84 2.57
C ILE A 58 -1.06 7.08 1.25
N VAL A 59 -2.26 6.63 0.88
CA VAL A 59 -2.56 6.08 -0.44
C VAL A 59 -3.23 7.17 -1.25
N PHE A 60 -2.60 7.58 -2.34
CA PHE A 60 -3.09 8.64 -3.21
C PHE A 60 -3.12 8.14 -4.65
N VAL A 61 -4.30 8.23 -5.27
CA VAL A 61 -4.52 7.82 -6.67
C VAL A 61 -5.24 8.94 -7.40
N THR A 62 -4.77 9.28 -8.58
CA THR A 62 -5.45 10.20 -9.48
C THR A 62 -5.62 9.53 -10.84
N VAL A 63 -6.82 9.60 -11.39
CA VAL A 63 -7.17 9.11 -12.72
C VAL A 63 -7.77 10.27 -13.52
N SER A 64 -7.16 10.58 -14.66
CA SER A 64 -7.65 11.59 -15.58
C SER A 64 -7.98 10.97 -16.93
N GLY A 65 -9.12 11.31 -17.49
CA GLY A 65 -9.56 10.75 -18.75
C GLY A 65 -10.85 11.38 -19.29
N ARG A 66 -11.38 10.81 -20.38
CA ARG A 66 -12.66 11.21 -20.92
C ARG A 66 -13.72 10.18 -20.55
N LYS A 67 -14.85 10.64 -20.01
CA LYS A 67 -16.05 9.85 -19.76
C LYS A 67 -17.23 10.58 -20.40
N ASN A 68 -17.95 9.91 -21.30
CA ASN A 68 -19.06 10.50 -22.05
C ASN A 68 -18.67 11.81 -22.78
N GLY A 69 -17.49 11.82 -23.41
CA GLY A 69 -16.96 12.98 -24.15
C GLY A 69 -16.36 14.10 -23.29
N ARG A 70 -16.59 14.12 -21.99
CA ARG A 70 -16.10 15.15 -21.06
C ARG A 70 -14.78 14.73 -20.41
N LEU A 71 -13.86 15.69 -20.27
CA LEU A 71 -12.65 15.49 -19.49
C LEU A 71 -13.02 15.43 -17.99
N MET A 72 -12.57 14.40 -17.34
CA MET A 72 -12.80 14.18 -15.91
C MET A 72 -11.50 13.80 -15.23
N GLN A 73 -11.39 14.16 -13.96
CA GLN A 73 -10.35 13.69 -13.05
C GLN A 73 -11.03 13.21 -11.77
N GLU A 74 -10.68 12.02 -11.37
CA GLU A 74 -11.07 11.45 -10.08
C GLU A 74 -9.83 11.24 -9.23
N THR A 75 -9.94 11.55 -7.95
CA THR A 75 -8.84 11.42 -6.99
C THR A 75 -9.32 10.63 -5.78
N TYR A 76 -8.54 9.64 -5.40
CA TYR A 76 -8.71 8.91 -4.15
C TYR A 76 -7.52 9.22 -3.24
N ALA A 77 -7.80 9.61 -2.01
CA ALA A 77 -6.80 9.82 -0.98
C ALA A 77 -7.25 9.18 0.33
N ASN A 78 -6.41 8.33 0.89
CA ASN A 78 -6.67 7.70 2.18
C ASN A 78 -5.46 7.78 3.08
N LYS A 79 -5.70 7.99 4.38
CA LYS A 79 -4.69 8.02 5.44
C LYS A 79 -4.94 6.87 6.40
N VAL A 80 -3.97 5.99 6.51
CA VAL A 80 -4.00 4.91 7.49
C VAL A 80 -3.00 5.26 8.59
N TYR A 81 -3.48 5.34 9.82
CA TYR A 81 -2.66 5.66 11.00
C TYR A 81 -2.29 4.40 11.77
N SER A 82 -1.31 4.52 12.66
CA SER A 82 -1.04 3.52 13.67
C SER A 82 -2.29 3.27 14.52
N GLN A 83 -2.54 2.03 14.88
CA GLN A 83 -3.73 1.63 15.64
C GLN A 83 -3.39 0.54 16.67
N ARG A 84 -4.21 0.47 17.72
CA ARG A 84 -4.19 -0.67 18.64
C ARG A 84 -4.91 -1.86 18.00
N ILE A 85 -4.19 -2.97 17.85
CA ILE A 85 -4.75 -4.25 17.38
C ILE A 85 -4.52 -5.27 18.49
N GLY A 86 -5.60 -5.69 19.15
CA GLY A 86 -5.50 -6.46 20.39
C GLY A 86 -4.79 -5.67 21.50
N SER A 87 -3.76 -6.26 22.09
CA SER A 87 -2.97 -5.64 23.16
C SER A 87 -1.80 -4.77 22.66
N THR A 88 -1.52 -4.77 21.35
CA THR A 88 -0.32 -4.15 20.77
C THR A 88 -0.66 -2.99 19.85
N ILE A 89 0.09 -1.89 19.94
CA ILE A 89 0.03 -0.82 18.93
C ILE A 89 0.83 -1.28 17.70
N ARG A 90 0.21 -1.18 16.55
CA ARG A 90 0.83 -1.48 15.25
C ARG A 90 1.02 -0.19 14.47
N SER A 91 2.17 -0.04 13.83
CA SER A 91 2.45 1.09 12.97
C SER A 91 1.59 1.06 11.69
N ALA A 92 1.37 2.21 11.07
CA ALA A 92 0.59 2.30 9.84
C ALA A 92 1.15 1.41 8.73
N ILE A 93 2.48 1.33 8.61
CA ILE A 93 3.12 0.48 7.60
C ILE A 93 2.94 -1.02 7.90
N GLN A 94 2.97 -1.42 9.18
CA GLN A 94 2.67 -2.81 9.57
C GLN A 94 1.23 -3.18 9.24
N ILE A 95 0.29 -2.28 9.56
CA ILE A 95 -1.14 -2.48 9.30
C ILE A 95 -1.38 -2.63 7.79
N THR A 96 -0.94 -1.68 6.99
CA THR A 96 -1.19 -1.69 5.55
C THR A 96 -0.51 -2.89 4.87
N THR A 97 0.73 -3.21 5.22
CA THR A 97 1.43 -4.35 4.63
C THR A 97 0.76 -5.68 4.99
N ALA A 98 0.43 -5.89 6.27
CA ALA A 98 -0.22 -7.12 6.71
C ALA A 98 -1.65 -7.24 6.19
N SER A 99 -2.44 -6.17 6.25
CA SER A 99 -3.83 -6.18 5.80
C SER A 99 -3.96 -6.51 4.31
N GLY A 100 -3.06 -6.03 3.47
CA GLY A 100 -3.09 -6.32 2.05
C GLY A 100 -2.98 -7.81 1.75
N ILE A 101 -1.99 -8.47 2.32
CA ILE A 101 -1.79 -9.91 2.10
C ILE A 101 -2.83 -10.77 2.84
N CYS A 102 -3.18 -10.40 4.07
CA CYS A 102 -4.15 -11.15 4.86
C CYS A 102 -5.54 -11.12 4.23
N ALA A 103 -5.97 -10.01 3.62
CA ALA A 103 -7.23 -9.93 2.90
C ALA A 103 -7.28 -10.93 1.74
N VAL A 104 -6.21 -11.01 0.94
CA VAL A 104 -6.14 -11.94 -0.19
C VAL A 104 -6.11 -13.40 0.29
N LEU A 105 -5.37 -13.71 1.34
CA LEU A 105 -5.35 -15.05 1.94
C LEU A 105 -6.71 -15.46 2.52
N ASP A 106 -7.41 -14.53 3.16
CA ASP A 106 -8.75 -14.75 3.70
C ASP A 106 -9.76 -15.01 2.58
N MET A 107 -9.71 -14.22 1.50
CA MET A 107 -10.55 -14.41 0.30
C MET A 107 -10.22 -15.71 -0.46
N LEU A 108 -8.99 -16.19 -0.40
CA LEU A 108 -8.62 -17.50 -0.92
C LEU A 108 -9.20 -18.63 -0.04
N ALA A 109 -9.11 -18.45 1.28
CA ALA A 109 -9.56 -19.46 2.24
C ALA A 109 -11.10 -19.62 2.24
N ASP A 110 -11.84 -18.54 2.01
CA ASP A 110 -13.31 -18.56 1.95
C ASP A 110 -13.87 -18.94 0.55
N GLY A 111 -12.98 -19.18 -0.43
CA GLY A 111 -13.37 -19.59 -1.78
C GLY A 111 -13.78 -18.43 -2.70
N SER A 112 -13.62 -17.17 -2.29
CA SER A 112 -13.92 -16.01 -3.12
C SER A 112 -12.92 -15.83 -4.27
N LEU A 113 -11.74 -16.46 -4.16
CA LEU A 113 -10.71 -16.45 -5.20
C LEU A 113 -10.46 -17.87 -5.76
N PRO A 114 -10.00 -17.99 -7.02
CA PRO A 114 -9.66 -19.28 -7.61
C PRO A 114 -8.57 -20.01 -6.81
N ALA A 115 -8.81 -21.27 -6.47
CA ALA A 115 -7.87 -22.11 -5.71
C ALA A 115 -6.64 -22.56 -6.53
N LYS A 116 -6.64 -22.33 -7.84
CA LYS A 116 -5.57 -22.74 -8.76
C LYS A 116 -5.27 -21.62 -9.76
N GLY A 117 -4.02 -21.59 -10.23
CA GLY A 117 -3.56 -20.63 -11.22
C GLY A 117 -2.92 -19.40 -10.58
N PHE A 118 -2.59 -18.42 -11.42
CA PHE A 118 -2.01 -17.14 -11.00
C PHE A 118 -3.13 -16.09 -10.92
N VAL A 119 -3.45 -15.65 -9.71
CA VAL A 119 -4.41 -14.58 -9.47
C VAL A 119 -3.65 -13.26 -9.42
N ARG A 120 -3.94 -12.37 -10.36
CA ARG A 120 -3.33 -11.03 -10.39
C ARG A 120 -4.09 -10.12 -9.42
N GLN A 121 -3.42 -9.11 -8.93
CA GLN A 121 -4.03 -8.08 -8.07
C GLN A 121 -5.27 -7.43 -8.75
N GLU A 122 -5.20 -7.21 -10.05
CA GLU A 122 -6.28 -6.60 -10.83
C GLU A 122 -7.49 -7.51 -11.07
N ASP A 123 -7.37 -8.80 -10.78
CA ASP A 123 -8.47 -9.75 -10.88
C ASP A 123 -9.32 -9.77 -9.59
N ILE A 124 -8.86 -9.10 -8.53
CA ILE A 124 -9.58 -8.98 -7.26
C ILE A 124 -10.45 -7.72 -7.31
N ALA A 125 -11.76 -7.89 -7.15
CA ALA A 125 -12.67 -6.76 -7.11
C ALA A 125 -12.37 -5.87 -5.87
N LEU A 126 -12.19 -4.57 -6.10
CA LEU A 126 -11.84 -3.62 -5.05
C LEU A 126 -12.87 -3.59 -3.92
N ASP A 127 -14.17 -3.60 -4.28
CA ASP A 127 -15.25 -3.57 -3.29
C ASP A 127 -15.23 -4.81 -2.40
N ALA A 128 -14.98 -6.00 -2.97
CA ALA A 128 -14.84 -7.24 -2.21
C ALA A 128 -13.61 -7.20 -1.28
N PHE A 129 -12.50 -6.68 -1.80
CA PHE A 129 -11.28 -6.48 -0.99
C PHE A 129 -11.54 -5.52 0.18
N LEU A 130 -12.17 -4.38 -0.05
CA LEU A 130 -12.46 -3.39 1.00
C LEU A 130 -13.52 -3.86 2.00
N ALA A 131 -14.44 -4.74 1.59
CA ALA A 131 -15.42 -5.37 2.47
C ALA A 131 -14.81 -6.45 3.37
N ASN A 132 -13.69 -7.05 2.95
CA ASN A 132 -12.99 -8.07 3.74
C ASN A 132 -12.51 -7.49 5.09
N ARG A 133 -12.55 -8.34 6.14
CA ARG A 133 -12.17 -7.94 7.52
C ARG A 133 -10.77 -7.34 7.65
N PHE A 134 -9.82 -7.72 6.82
CA PHE A 134 -8.48 -7.14 6.76
C PHE A 134 -8.41 -5.96 5.79
N GLY A 135 -9.09 -6.04 4.66
CA GLY A 135 -9.14 -4.97 3.66
C GLY A 135 -9.74 -3.66 4.18
N ARG A 136 -10.57 -3.73 5.22
CA ARG A 136 -11.14 -2.54 5.90
C ARG A 136 -10.11 -1.53 6.38
N ALA A 137 -8.86 -1.95 6.61
CA ALA A 137 -7.79 -1.02 6.97
C ALA A 137 -7.55 0.06 5.90
N TYR A 138 -7.98 -0.18 4.67
CA TYR A 138 -7.87 0.77 3.55
C TYR A 138 -9.14 1.60 3.31
N VAL A 139 -10.22 1.35 4.04
CA VAL A 139 -11.46 2.14 3.89
C VAL A 139 -11.29 3.50 4.55
N GLN A 140 -11.73 4.55 3.86
CA GLN A 140 -11.70 5.90 4.43
C GLN A 140 -12.57 5.99 5.68
N HIS A 141 -12.08 6.64 6.73
CA HIS A 141 -12.81 6.80 8.01
C HIS A 141 -14.17 7.50 7.83
N GLU A 142 -14.27 8.45 6.91
CA GLU A 142 -15.53 9.13 6.57
C GLU A 142 -16.55 8.19 5.92
N ALA A 143 -16.11 7.20 5.15
CA ALA A 143 -16.97 6.20 4.56
C ALA A 143 -17.53 5.22 5.62
N LEU A 144 -16.74 4.91 6.64
CA LEU A 144 -17.17 4.05 7.76
C LEU A 144 -18.25 4.73 8.61
N MET A 145 -18.17 6.04 8.82
CA MET A 145 -19.20 6.81 9.54
C MET A 145 -20.53 6.83 8.80
N ARG A 146 -20.52 6.86 7.45
CA ARG A 146 -21.75 6.84 6.62
C ARG A 146 -22.41 5.46 6.54
N LEU A 147 -21.67 4.38 6.79
CA LEU A 147 -22.20 3.01 6.82
C LEU A 147 -22.74 2.62 8.19
N ALA A 148 -22.40 3.39 9.24
CA ALA A 148 -22.84 3.18 10.61
C ALA A 148 -24.02 4.08 11.03
N SER A 149 -24.46 4.99 10.17
CA SER A 149 -25.65 5.84 10.31
C SER A 149 -26.79 5.33 9.44
#